data_9982596e86f4f3825c75954d5657aa2e
#
_entry.id   9982596e86f4f3825c75954d5657aa2e
#
_cell.length_a   1.000
_cell.length_b   1.000
_cell.length_c   1.000
_cell.angle_alpha   90.00
_cell.angle_beta   90.00
_cell.angle_gamma   90.00
#
_symmetry.space_group_name_H-M   'P 1'
#
loop_
_entity.id
_entity.type
_entity.pdbx_description
1 polymer ?
#
loop_
_entity_poly.entity_id
_entity_poly.type
_entity_poly.pdbx_seq_one_letter_code
_entity_poly.pdbx_strand_id
1 'polypeptide(L)'
;MVVPVPIAGHRFHRTTRVTIGHAEGMPLAFANIYKDLAEAINAEKEGRPIDPAANLYPRAEDGLRSMAAVAAVADSGASNANWVDARPPMFR
;
A
#
# COMPACT_ATOMS: atom_id res chain seq x y z
N MET A 1 -25.53 1.96 -3.40
CA MET A 1 -26.15 0.74 -2.83
C MET A 1 -25.27 -0.44 -3.21
N VAL A 2 -24.69 -1.11 -2.23
CA VAL A 2 -23.96 -2.35 -2.48
C VAL A 2 -24.98 -3.47 -2.58
N VAL A 3 -25.22 -3.98 -3.77
CA VAL A 3 -26.03 -5.19 -3.95
C VAL A 3 -25.22 -6.37 -3.45
N PRO A 4 -25.67 -7.15 -2.47
CA PRO A 4 -25.00 -8.38 -2.11
C PRO A 4 -25.05 -9.32 -3.31
N VAL A 5 -23.92 -9.54 -3.95
CA VAL A 5 -23.81 -10.60 -4.96
C VAL A 5 -23.95 -11.92 -4.19
N PRO A 6 -24.93 -12.79 -4.54
CA PRO A 6 -25.00 -14.09 -3.92
C PRO A 6 -23.68 -14.79 -4.13
N ILE A 7 -22.97 -15.06 -3.06
CA ILE A 7 -21.71 -15.77 -3.10
C ILE A 7 -22.00 -17.12 -3.73
N ALA A 8 -21.46 -17.34 -4.92
CA ALA A 8 -21.55 -18.59 -5.62
C ALA A 8 -21.26 -19.75 -4.67
N GLY A 9 -22.15 -20.76 -4.66
CA GLY A 9 -22.29 -21.76 -3.64
C GLY A 9 -21.01 -22.43 -3.13
N HIS A 10 -21.13 -23.21 -2.09
CA HIS A 10 -20.09 -23.88 -1.28
C HIS A 10 -18.83 -24.38 -1.98
N ARG A 11 -18.84 -24.57 -3.27
CA ARG A 11 -17.68 -25.04 -4.06
C ARG A 11 -16.55 -24.01 -4.11
N PHE A 12 -16.85 -22.72 -4.10
CA PHE A 12 -15.86 -21.65 -4.21
C PHE A 12 -15.29 -21.23 -2.85
N HIS A 13 -16.00 -21.47 -1.76
CA HIS A 13 -15.51 -21.16 -0.42
C HIS A 13 -14.22 -21.89 -0.03
N ARG A 14 -14.00 -23.07 -0.59
CA ARG A 14 -12.78 -23.85 -0.31
C ARG A 14 -11.53 -23.26 -0.95
N THR A 15 -11.68 -22.46 -2.00
CA THR A 15 -10.57 -21.93 -2.80
C THR A 15 -10.43 -20.42 -2.67
N THR A 16 -11.44 -19.74 -2.14
CA THR A 16 -11.44 -18.28 -1.96
C THR A 16 -10.89 -17.92 -0.58
N ARG A 17 -9.79 -17.20 -0.54
CA ARG A 17 -9.10 -16.78 0.69
C ARG A 17 -9.28 -15.30 0.99
N VAL A 18 -9.69 -14.52 0.01
CA VAL A 18 -9.87 -13.07 0.10
C VAL A 18 -11.28 -12.67 -0.32
N THR A 19 -11.70 -11.48 0.06
CA THR A 19 -13.01 -10.92 -0.31
C THR A 19 -13.15 -10.80 -1.83
N ILE A 20 -14.35 -11.01 -2.33
CA ILE A 20 -14.68 -10.85 -3.77
C ILE A 20 -14.19 -9.48 -4.25
N GLY A 21 -13.54 -9.47 -5.41
CA GLY A 21 -12.94 -8.27 -6.00
C GLY A 21 -11.48 -8.03 -5.64
N HIS A 22 -10.90 -8.84 -4.74
CA HIS A 22 -9.48 -8.79 -4.40
C HIS A 22 -8.71 -9.92 -5.10
N ALA A 23 -7.48 -9.63 -5.49
CA ALA A 23 -6.60 -10.65 -6.05
C ALA A 23 -6.17 -11.65 -4.97
N GLU A 24 -6.19 -12.93 -5.28
CA GLU A 24 -5.78 -14.01 -4.35
C GLU A 24 -4.31 -13.88 -3.89
N GLY A 25 -3.45 -13.23 -4.65
CA GLY A 25 -2.05 -12.96 -4.29
C GLY A 25 -1.85 -11.79 -3.32
N MET A 26 -2.88 -11.02 -3.00
CA MET A 26 -2.77 -9.83 -2.14
C MET A 26 -2.19 -10.13 -0.75
N PRO A 27 -2.60 -11.19 -0.03
CA PRO A 27 -2.00 -11.51 1.28
C PRO A 27 -0.50 -11.79 1.21
N LEU A 28 -0.04 -12.46 0.15
CA LEU A 28 1.39 -12.74 -0.05
C LEU A 28 2.17 -11.47 -0.40
N ALA A 29 1.58 -10.56 -1.18
CA ALA A 29 2.17 -9.27 -1.49
C ALA A 29 2.37 -8.43 -0.22
N PHE A 30 1.37 -8.39 0.66
CA PHE A 30 1.50 -7.75 1.97
C PHE A 30 2.54 -8.42 2.85
N ALA A 31 2.59 -9.76 2.89
CA ALA A 31 3.56 -10.51 3.67
C ALA A 31 5.01 -10.20 3.26
N ASN A 32 5.27 -9.93 1.98
CA ASN A 32 6.60 -9.53 1.50
C ASN A 32 7.05 -8.20 2.11
N ILE A 33 6.17 -7.22 2.27
CA ILE A 33 6.51 -5.94 2.93
C ILE A 33 6.99 -6.19 4.36
N TYR A 34 6.28 -7.01 5.12
CA TYR A 34 6.66 -7.36 6.49
C TYR A 34 7.95 -8.17 6.56
N LYS A 35 8.20 -9.04 5.59
CA LYS A 35 9.44 -9.79 5.47
C LYS A 35 10.64 -8.86 5.28
N ASP A 36 10.53 -7.90 4.39
CA ASP A 36 11.57 -6.91 4.12
C ASP A 36 11.83 -6.03 5.34
N LEU A 37 10.77 -5.60 6.03
CA LEU A 37 10.89 -4.84 7.26
C LEU A 37 11.56 -5.65 8.39
N ALA A 38 11.22 -6.93 8.52
CA ALA A 38 11.86 -7.82 9.49
C ALA A 38 13.36 -7.99 9.21
N GLU A 39 13.76 -8.09 7.95
CA GLU A 39 15.18 -8.12 7.56
C GLU A 39 15.88 -6.82 7.94
N ALA A 40 15.27 -5.67 7.71
CA ALA A 40 15.83 -4.38 8.10
C ALA A 40 16.08 -4.28 9.62
N ILE A 41 15.10 -4.71 10.42
CA ILE A 41 15.20 -4.72 11.89
C ILE A 41 16.30 -5.68 12.36
N ASN A 42 16.38 -6.87 11.78
CA ASN A 42 17.39 -7.85 12.13
C ASN A 42 18.80 -7.38 11.76
N ALA A 43 18.96 -6.80 10.57
CA ALA A 43 20.23 -6.22 10.13
C ALA A 43 20.73 -5.16 11.12
N GLU A 44 19.83 -4.26 11.55
CA GLU A 44 20.17 -3.24 12.56
C GLU A 44 20.59 -3.85 13.90
N LYS A 45 19.83 -4.82 14.41
CA LYS A 45 20.16 -5.53 15.66
C LYS A 45 21.49 -6.27 15.63
N GLU A 46 21.83 -6.81 14.47
CA GLU A 46 23.07 -7.60 14.24
C GLU A 46 24.25 -6.71 13.86
N GLY A 47 24.05 -5.40 13.67
CA GLY A 47 25.09 -4.47 13.26
C GLY A 47 25.65 -4.74 11.86
N ARG A 48 24.87 -5.34 10.99
CA ARG A 48 25.22 -5.63 9.59
C ARG A 48 24.45 -4.78 8.60
N PRO A 49 24.93 -4.60 7.38
CA PRO A 49 24.16 -3.93 6.35
C PRO A 49 22.89 -4.72 6.01
N ILE A 50 21.82 -4.00 5.67
CA ILE A 50 20.60 -4.59 5.15
C ILE A 50 20.86 -5.21 3.77
N ASP A 51 20.19 -6.34 3.48
CA ASP A 51 20.16 -6.90 2.13
C ASP A 51 19.57 -5.86 1.16
N PRO A 52 20.30 -5.44 0.11
CA PRO A 52 19.78 -4.48 -0.87
C PRO A 52 18.44 -4.90 -1.50
N ALA A 53 18.21 -6.21 -1.67
CA ALA A 53 16.95 -6.72 -2.22
C ALA A 53 15.76 -6.53 -1.26
N ALA A 54 16.00 -6.46 0.04
CA ALA A 54 14.99 -6.22 1.07
C ALA A 54 14.82 -4.73 1.42
N ASN A 55 15.69 -3.85 0.90
CA ASN A 55 15.64 -2.41 1.21
C ASN A 55 14.64 -1.63 0.33
N LEU A 56 13.51 -2.24 0.01
CA LEU A 56 12.47 -1.69 -0.86
C LEU A 56 11.15 -1.45 -0.13
N TYR A 57 11.08 -1.71 1.17
CA TYR A 57 9.87 -1.46 1.95
C TYR A 57 9.53 0.04 2.03
N PRO A 58 8.24 0.41 2.08
CA PRO A 58 7.80 1.80 2.17
C PRO A 58 8.31 2.48 3.43
N ARG A 59 8.80 3.71 3.29
CA ARG A 59 9.29 4.55 4.38
C ARG A 59 8.35 5.71 4.67
N ALA A 60 8.60 6.45 5.73
CA ALA A 60 7.82 7.63 6.10
C ALA A 60 7.73 8.67 4.97
N GLU A 61 8.80 8.85 4.19
CA GLU A 61 8.79 9.74 3.03
C GLU A 61 7.82 9.31 1.94
N ASP A 62 7.69 8.01 1.70
CA ASP A 62 6.74 7.47 0.72
C ASP A 62 5.31 7.72 1.18
N GLY A 63 5.04 7.53 2.48
CA GLY A 63 3.76 7.88 3.10
C GLY A 63 3.44 9.36 2.97
N LEU A 64 4.42 10.22 3.23
CA LEU A 64 4.26 11.68 3.10
C LEU A 64 3.93 12.10 1.66
N ARG A 65 4.63 11.54 0.67
CA ARG A 65 4.36 11.79 -0.74
C ARG A 65 2.96 11.32 -1.14
N SER A 66 2.55 10.16 -0.66
CA SER A 66 1.22 9.63 -0.91
C SER A 66 0.13 10.52 -0.31
N MET A 67 0.30 10.99 0.92
CA MET A 67 -0.65 11.89 1.57
C MET A 67 -0.70 13.27 0.88
N ALA A 68 0.43 13.80 0.43
CA ALA A 68 0.48 15.05 -0.33
C ALA A 68 -0.26 14.94 -1.66
N ALA A 69 -0.14 13.79 -2.35
CA ALA A 69 -0.89 13.53 -3.57
C ALA A 69 -2.41 13.47 -3.31
N VAL A 70 -2.85 12.79 -2.25
CA VAL A 70 -4.27 12.73 -1.85
C VAL A 70 -4.81 14.13 -1.53
N ALA A 71 -4.06 14.94 -0.77
CA ALA A 71 -4.45 16.30 -0.46
C ALA A 71 -4.57 17.16 -1.74
N ALA A 72 -3.61 17.05 -2.66
CA ALA A 72 -3.66 17.77 -3.93
C ALA A 72 -4.86 17.39 -4.80
N VAL A 73 -5.25 16.11 -4.80
CA VAL A 73 -6.47 15.64 -5.49
C VAL A 73 -7.71 16.29 -4.89
N ALA A 74 -7.81 16.33 -3.55
CA ALA A 74 -8.93 16.97 -2.86
C ALA A 74 -8.98 18.48 -3.16
N ASP A 75 -7.86 19.18 -3.13
CA ASP A 75 -7.75 20.61 -3.43
C ASP A 75 -8.11 20.90 -4.89
N SER A 76 -7.65 20.07 -5.82
CA SER A 76 -8.03 20.16 -7.23
C SER A 76 -9.53 19.99 -7.42
N GLY A 77 -10.14 19.00 -6.77
CA GLY A 77 -11.58 18.79 -6.82
C GLY A 77 -12.38 19.97 -6.27
N ALA A 78 -11.91 20.60 -5.19
CA ALA A 78 -12.53 21.77 -4.59
C ALA A 78 -12.35 23.06 -5.43
N SER A 79 -11.35 23.11 -6.31
CA SER A 79 -10.99 24.27 -7.13
C SER A 79 -11.29 24.09 -8.62
N ASN A 80 -12.37 23.42 -8.96
CA ASN A 80 -12.83 23.22 -10.35
C ASN A 80 -11.80 22.49 -11.22
N ALA A 81 -11.18 21.44 -10.69
CA ALA A 81 -10.18 20.62 -11.37
C ALA A 81 -8.92 21.38 -11.83
N ASN A 82 -8.57 22.46 -11.16
CA ASN A 82 -7.32 23.16 -11.42
C ASN A 82 -6.10 22.29 -11.07
N TRP A 83 -5.00 22.52 -11.78
CA TRP A 83 -3.73 21.89 -11.44
C TRP A 83 -3.23 22.37 -10.08
N VAL A 84 -2.87 21.43 -9.21
CA VAL A 84 -2.35 21.67 -7.86
C VAL A 84 -0.98 21.01 -7.73
N ASP A 85 -0.05 21.70 -7.08
CA ASP A 85 1.27 21.14 -6.79
C ASP A 85 1.18 20.05 -5.71
N ALA A 86 1.39 18.80 -6.11
CA ALA A 86 1.32 17.64 -5.23
C ALA A 86 2.62 17.35 -4.45
N ARG A 87 3.67 18.16 -4.60
CA ARG A 87 4.89 17.98 -3.83
C ARG A 87 4.62 18.23 -2.35
N PRO A 88 5.21 17.44 -1.44
CA PRO A 88 5.16 17.75 -0.01
C PRO A 88 5.69 19.16 0.28
N PRO A 89 5.14 19.89 1.27
CA PRO A 89 5.51 21.28 1.53
C PRO A 89 7.01 21.56 1.69
N MET A 90 7.75 20.57 2.21
CA MET A 90 9.20 20.68 2.40
C MET A 90 10.02 20.57 1.09
N PHE A 91 9.37 20.23 -0.03
CA PHE A 91 10.00 20.14 -1.35
C PHE A 91 9.42 21.15 -2.36
N ARG A 92 8.64 22.11 -1.87
CA ARG A 92 8.11 23.23 -2.67
C ARG A 92 9.07 24.36 -2.79
#